data_061ca09b96e4d05de8664434a7464f77
#
_entry.id   061ca09b96e4d05de8664434a7464f77
#
_cell.length_a   1.000
_cell.length_b   1.000
_cell.length_c   1.000
_cell.angle_alpha   90.00
_cell.angle_beta   90.00
_cell.angle_gamma   90.00
#
_symmetry.space_group_name_H-M   'P 1'
#
loop_
_entity.id
_entity.type
_entity.pdbx_description
1 polymer ?
#
loop_
_entity_poly.entity_id
_entity_poly.type
_entity_poly.pdbx_seq_one_letter_code
_entity_poly.pdbx_strand_id
1 'polypeptide(L)'
;MCSLNSATNQQVGSFRIRQATAADAPAIVAVVNAAFVIETFLEGDRTDQFQILEMMRKGNFLIAEDSSGRLAASVYVELRGETGYFGMLAVNPSCQRCGLGRTMVKAAEECSIRNGCKSMDITVLSLRPELPVFYRKLGYLESGTEEFHPSRPLKGGAQCHCIVMSKALT
;
A
#
# COMPACT_ATOMS: atom_id res chain seq x y z
N MET A 1 -18.27 -4.01 8.04
CA MET A 1 -17.96 -3.68 6.63
C MET A 1 -17.94 -2.17 6.50
N CYS A 2 -16.81 -1.55 6.43
CA CYS A 2 -16.70 -0.15 6.00
C CYS A 2 -16.67 -0.13 4.48
N SER A 3 -17.81 0.02 3.85
CA SER A 3 -17.85 0.34 2.43
C SER A 3 -17.28 1.74 2.26
N LEU A 4 -16.23 1.89 1.46
CA LEU A 4 -15.77 3.21 1.04
C LEU A 4 -16.92 3.92 0.33
N ASN A 5 -17.45 4.98 0.94
CA ASN A 5 -18.49 5.81 0.33
C ASN A 5 -17.87 6.61 -0.83
N SER A 6 -18.37 6.37 -2.01
CA SER A 6 -17.98 6.89 -3.33
C SER A 6 -16.76 6.19 -3.95
N ALA A 7 -17.04 5.54 -5.07
CA ALA A 7 -16.05 4.88 -5.90
C ALA A 7 -14.97 5.88 -6.35
N THR A 8 -13.74 5.64 -5.92
CA THR A 8 -12.59 6.37 -6.46
C THR A 8 -12.44 5.98 -7.93
N ASN A 9 -12.70 6.92 -8.82
CA ASN A 9 -12.44 6.78 -10.25
C ASN A 9 -11.83 8.10 -10.74
N GLN A 10 -10.52 8.16 -10.79
CA GLN A 10 -9.78 9.38 -11.03
C GLN A 10 -8.75 9.16 -12.13
N GLN A 11 -8.76 10.05 -13.13
CA GLN A 11 -7.71 10.10 -14.14
C GLN A 11 -6.54 10.94 -13.61
N VAL A 12 -5.34 10.36 -13.59
CA VAL A 12 -4.11 11.06 -13.19
C VAL A 12 -3.05 10.82 -14.25
N GLY A 13 -2.80 11.84 -15.08
CA GLY A 13 -1.93 11.69 -16.25
C GLY A 13 -2.47 10.60 -17.18
N SER A 14 -1.62 9.63 -17.51
CA SER A 14 -1.96 8.47 -18.35
C SER A 14 -2.56 7.29 -17.58
N PHE A 15 -2.73 7.41 -16.25
CA PHE A 15 -3.25 6.35 -15.39
C PHE A 15 -4.66 6.64 -14.91
N ARG A 16 -5.47 5.60 -14.83
CA ARG A 16 -6.77 5.62 -14.18
C ARG A 16 -6.68 4.93 -12.82
N ILE A 17 -7.02 5.64 -11.76
CA ILE A 17 -7.07 5.10 -10.40
C ILE A 17 -8.51 4.75 -10.06
N ARG A 18 -8.73 3.52 -9.62
CA ARG A 18 -10.03 3.03 -9.18
C ARG A 18 -9.92 2.07 -7.99
N GLN A 19 -11.02 1.83 -7.33
CA GLN A 19 -11.12 0.76 -6.35
C GLN A 19 -11.09 -0.60 -7.07
N ALA A 20 -10.34 -1.54 -6.51
CA ALA A 20 -10.27 -2.91 -6.99
C ALA A 20 -11.51 -3.72 -6.60
N THR A 21 -11.78 -4.74 -7.37
CA THR A 21 -12.74 -5.79 -7.05
C THR A 21 -12.02 -7.13 -6.85
N ALA A 22 -12.73 -8.15 -6.38
CA ALA A 22 -12.15 -9.48 -6.21
C ALA A 22 -11.55 -10.05 -7.51
N ALA A 23 -12.08 -9.67 -8.68
CA ALA A 23 -11.56 -10.06 -9.99
C ALA A 23 -10.15 -9.51 -10.27
N ASP A 24 -9.75 -8.44 -9.59
CA ASP A 24 -8.41 -7.84 -9.72
C ASP A 24 -7.34 -8.55 -8.89
N ALA A 25 -7.72 -9.44 -7.97
CA ALA A 25 -6.79 -10.07 -7.04
C ALA A 25 -5.58 -10.73 -7.72
N PRO A 26 -5.70 -11.51 -8.80
CA PRO A 26 -4.53 -12.07 -9.48
C PRO A 26 -3.55 -11.01 -10.00
N ALA A 27 -4.06 -9.91 -10.55
CA ALA A 27 -3.22 -8.82 -11.06
C ALA A 27 -2.55 -8.05 -9.91
N ILE A 28 -3.23 -7.89 -8.78
CA ILE A 28 -2.64 -7.28 -7.56
C ILE A 28 -1.51 -8.16 -7.03
N VAL A 29 -1.71 -9.48 -6.95
CA VAL A 29 -0.65 -10.43 -6.56
C VAL A 29 0.58 -10.25 -7.44
N ALA A 30 0.39 -10.20 -8.76
CA ALA A 30 1.50 -10.04 -9.69
C ALA A 30 2.27 -8.74 -9.49
N VAL A 31 1.59 -7.60 -9.36
CA VAL A 31 2.25 -6.31 -9.16
C VAL A 31 2.93 -6.21 -7.80
N VAL A 32 2.31 -6.72 -6.75
CA VAL A 32 2.90 -6.74 -5.40
C VAL A 32 4.16 -7.60 -5.38
N ASN A 33 4.10 -8.84 -5.86
CA ASN A 33 5.26 -9.71 -5.84
C ASN A 33 6.41 -9.18 -6.69
N ALA A 34 6.12 -8.57 -7.84
CA ALA A 34 7.14 -7.94 -8.67
C ALA A 34 7.80 -6.74 -7.97
N ALA A 35 7.02 -5.90 -7.29
CA ALA A 35 7.53 -4.71 -6.59
C ALA A 35 8.34 -5.08 -5.33
N PHE A 36 7.94 -6.12 -4.60
CA PHE A 36 8.56 -6.53 -3.34
C PHE A 36 9.69 -7.55 -3.49
N VAL A 37 10.10 -7.88 -4.71
CA VAL A 37 11.26 -8.75 -4.97
C VAL A 37 12.55 -8.22 -4.32
N ILE A 38 12.65 -6.92 -4.09
CA ILE A 38 13.76 -6.27 -3.39
C ILE A 38 13.87 -6.68 -1.91
N GLU A 39 12.81 -7.20 -1.31
CA GLU A 39 12.81 -7.69 0.07
C GLU A 39 13.47 -9.08 0.17
N THR A 40 14.75 -9.13 -0.16
CA THR A 40 15.53 -10.37 -0.21
C THR A 40 15.74 -11.04 1.15
N PHE A 41 15.42 -10.34 2.25
CA PHE A 41 15.47 -10.86 3.60
C PHE A 41 14.26 -11.73 4.00
N LEU A 42 13.24 -11.80 3.15
CA LEU A 42 12.09 -12.69 3.31
C LEU A 42 12.16 -13.84 2.31
N GLU A 43 11.70 -15.02 2.74
CA GLU A 43 11.59 -16.19 1.86
C GLU A 43 10.29 -16.16 1.05
N GLY A 44 10.34 -16.62 -0.21
CA GLY A 44 9.18 -16.78 -1.09
C GLY A 44 8.56 -15.46 -1.56
N ASP A 45 7.35 -15.57 -2.09
CA ASP A 45 6.59 -14.44 -2.59
C ASP A 45 5.99 -13.59 -1.47
N ARG A 46 5.79 -12.29 -1.72
CA ARG A 46 5.26 -11.35 -0.73
C ARG A 46 3.81 -11.65 -0.36
N THR A 47 3.01 -12.08 -1.32
CA THR A 47 1.59 -12.36 -1.13
C THR A 47 1.08 -13.42 -2.11
N ASP A 48 -0.14 -13.88 -1.86
CA ASP A 48 -0.91 -14.76 -2.72
C ASP A 48 -2.36 -14.27 -2.85
N GLN A 49 -3.12 -14.91 -3.71
CA GLN A 49 -4.50 -14.52 -3.96
C GLN A 49 -5.40 -14.64 -2.73
N PHE A 50 -5.19 -15.65 -1.89
CA PHE A 50 -5.95 -15.83 -0.67
C PHE A 50 -5.74 -14.66 0.29
N GLN A 51 -4.50 -14.25 0.51
CA GLN A 51 -4.16 -13.10 1.37
C GLN A 51 -4.78 -11.80 0.84
N ILE A 52 -4.72 -11.55 -0.47
CA ILE A 52 -5.32 -10.34 -1.06
C ILE A 52 -6.84 -10.34 -0.84
N LEU A 53 -7.52 -11.45 -1.06
CA LEU A 53 -8.96 -11.56 -0.84
C LEU A 53 -9.34 -11.40 0.65
N GLU A 54 -8.54 -11.94 1.57
CA GLU A 54 -8.75 -11.74 3.01
C GLU A 54 -8.55 -10.27 3.40
N MET A 55 -7.56 -9.59 2.84
CA MET A 55 -7.37 -8.15 3.07
C MET A 55 -8.55 -7.33 2.54
N MET A 56 -9.13 -7.71 1.39
CA MET A 56 -10.32 -7.05 0.83
C MET A 56 -11.57 -7.18 1.71
N ARG A 57 -11.60 -8.11 2.68
CA ARG A 57 -12.69 -8.21 3.67
C ARG A 57 -12.61 -7.14 4.75
N LYS A 58 -11.43 -6.60 5.01
CA LYS A 58 -11.16 -5.59 6.05
C LYS A 58 -11.00 -4.19 5.49
N GLY A 59 -10.52 -4.10 4.27
CA GLY A 59 -10.26 -2.83 3.60
C GLY A 59 -10.41 -2.94 2.10
N ASN A 60 -9.75 -2.06 1.37
CA ASN A 60 -9.85 -2.01 -0.08
C ASN A 60 -8.48 -1.81 -0.70
N PHE A 61 -8.30 -2.29 -1.92
CA PHE A 61 -7.18 -1.90 -2.76
C PHE A 61 -7.60 -0.79 -3.71
N LEU A 62 -6.77 0.24 -3.82
CA LEU A 62 -6.80 1.18 -4.94
C LEU A 62 -5.77 0.72 -5.95
N ILE A 63 -6.12 0.75 -7.22
CA ILE A 63 -5.26 0.30 -8.31
C ILE A 63 -5.16 1.37 -9.38
N ALA A 64 -3.99 1.47 -10.00
CA ALA A 64 -3.74 2.33 -11.13
C ALA A 64 -3.57 1.46 -12.38
N GLU A 65 -4.39 1.73 -13.39
CA GLU A 65 -4.34 1.07 -14.69
C GLU A 65 -3.74 2.01 -15.73
N ASP A 66 -2.91 1.48 -16.63
CA ASP A 66 -2.46 2.21 -17.81
C ASP A 66 -3.56 2.25 -18.90
N SER A 67 -3.27 2.91 -20.00
CA SER A 67 -4.21 3.05 -21.12
C SER A 67 -4.62 1.72 -21.78
N SER A 68 -3.85 0.65 -21.56
CA SER A 68 -4.18 -0.70 -22.03
C SER A 68 -4.98 -1.52 -21.00
N GLY A 69 -5.28 -0.95 -19.82
CA GLY A 69 -5.97 -1.65 -18.73
C GLY A 69 -5.06 -2.53 -17.88
N ARG A 70 -3.72 -2.43 -18.04
CA ARG A 70 -2.76 -3.20 -17.26
C ARG A 70 -2.46 -2.50 -15.94
N LEU A 71 -2.37 -3.28 -14.84
CA LEU A 71 -2.04 -2.75 -13.54
C LEU A 71 -0.60 -2.21 -13.49
N ALA A 72 -0.48 -0.93 -13.16
CA ALA A 72 0.79 -0.25 -12.96
C ALA A 72 1.15 -0.12 -11.47
N ALA A 73 0.15 -0.03 -10.60
CA ALA A 73 0.36 0.11 -9.15
C ALA A 73 -0.86 -0.33 -8.36
N SER A 74 -0.63 -0.64 -7.08
CA SER A 74 -1.70 -0.90 -6.11
C SER A 74 -1.31 -0.39 -4.73
N VAL A 75 -2.31 -0.09 -3.90
CA VAL A 75 -2.15 0.24 -2.47
C VAL A 75 -3.36 -0.26 -1.70
N TYR A 76 -3.11 -0.87 -0.55
CA TYR A 76 -4.17 -1.26 0.39
C TYR A 76 -4.54 -0.11 1.29
N VAL A 77 -5.84 0.10 1.51
CA VAL A 77 -6.38 1.15 2.39
C VAL A 77 -7.39 0.52 3.35
N GLU A 78 -7.25 0.81 4.64
CA GLU A 78 -8.13 0.35 5.70
C GLU A 78 -8.54 1.53 6.57
N LEU A 79 -9.81 1.61 6.93
CA LEU A 79 -10.34 2.65 7.81
C LEU A 79 -10.43 2.10 9.24
N ARG A 80 -9.73 2.74 10.18
CA ARG A 80 -9.65 2.37 11.60
C ARG A 80 -10.20 3.52 12.45
N GLY A 81 -11.53 3.67 12.47
CA GLY A 81 -12.15 4.84 13.09
C GLY A 81 -11.81 6.14 12.37
N GLU A 82 -11.26 7.11 13.07
CA GLU A 82 -10.82 8.40 12.50
C GLU A 82 -9.39 8.35 11.91
N THR A 83 -8.75 7.19 11.92
CA THR A 83 -7.41 6.99 11.36
C THR A 83 -7.51 6.07 10.14
N GLY A 84 -7.01 6.52 9.00
CA GLY A 84 -6.76 5.67 7.86
C GLY A 84 -5.45 4.91 8.03
N TYR A 85 -5.35 3.77 7.43
CA TYR A 85 -4.11 3.01 7.30
C TYR A 85 -3.92 2.65 5.83
N PHE A 86 -2.71 2.77 5.33
CA PHE A 86 -2.38 2.14 4.06
C PHE A 86 -1.13 1.26 4.18
N GLY A 87 -1.08 0.25 3.34
CA GLY A 87 0.03 -0.68 3.25
C GLY A 87 0.13 -1.30 1.88
N MET A 88 1.11 -2.17 1.70
CA MET A 88 1.34 -2.89 0.45
C MET A 88 1.36 -1.97 -0.78
N LEU A 89 1.94 -0.78 -0.64
CA LEU A 89 2.16 0.13 -1.77
C LEU A 89 3.14 -0.54 -2.74
N ALA A 90 2.66 -0.85 -3.91
CA ALA A 90 3.42 -1.53 -4.94
C ALA A 90 3.31 -0.79 -6.27
N VAL A 91 4.44 -0.53 -6.91
CA VAL A 91 4.51 0.03 -8.26
C VAL A 91 5.25 -0.97 -9.13
N ASN A 92 4.64 -1.33 -10.27
CA ASN A 92 5.29 -2.22 -11.23
C ASN A 92 6.69 -1.69 -11.55
N PRO A 93 7.74 -2.52 -11.48
CA PRO A 93 9.11 -2.07 -11.75
C PRO A 93 9.29 -1.32 -13.06
N SER A 94 8.51 -1.66 -14.10
CA SER A 94 8.52 -0.96 -15.39
C SER A 94 7.92 0.45 -15.34
N CYS A 95 7.20 0.80 -14.26
CA CYS A 95 6.52 2.09 -14.06
C CYS A 95 7.10 2.90 -12.90
N GLN A 96 8.19 2.45 -12.29
CA GLN A 96 8.84 3.17 -11.20
C GLN A 96 9.55 4.45 -11.71
N ARG A 97 9.80 5.37 -10.75
CA ARG A 97 10.46 6.68 -10.98
C ARG A 97 9.65 7.68 -11.81
N CYS A 98 8.36 7.44 -12.04
CA CYS A 98 7.45 8.40 -12.71
C CYS A 98 6.51 9.13 -11.73
N GLY A 99 6.74 9.02 -10.42
CA GLY A 99 5.90 9.64 -9.39
C GLY A 99 4.62 8.87 -9.05
N LEU A 100 4.42 7.68 -9.61
CA LEU A 100 3.20 6.90 -9.40
C LEU A 100 3.02 6.45 -7.95
N GLY A 101 4.11 6.11 -7.24
CA GLY A 101 4.06 5.79 -5.81
C GLY A 101 3.49 6.93 -4.97
N ARG A 102 3.98 8.16 -5.19
CA ARG A 102 3.45 9.38 -4.55
C ARG A 102 1.98 9.61 -4.89
N THR A 103 1.60 9.40 -6.13
CA THR A 103 0.21 9.51 -6.59
C THR A 103 -0.69 8.53 -5.89
N MET A 104 -0.25 7.29 -5.70
CA MET A 104 -1.02 6.26 -4.98
C MET A 104 -1.17 6.59 -3.49
N VAL A 105 -0.14 7.12 -2.83
CA VAL A 105 -0.24 7.61 -1.45
C VAL A 105 -1.28 8.71 -1.35
N LYS A 106 -1.24 9.70 -2.25
CA LYS A 106 -2.23 10.78 -2.29
C LYS A 106 -3.65 10.24 -2.49
N ALA A 107 -3.85 9.28 -3.37
CA ALA A 107 -5.16 8.65 -3.58
C ALA A 107 -5.66 7.94 -2.31
N ALA A 108 -4.78 7.26 -1.57
CA ALA A 108 -5.11 6.64 -0.28
C ALA A 108 -5.51 7.69 0.77
N GLU A 109 -4.76 8.80 0.87
CA GLU A 109 -5.08 9.91 1.77
C GLU A 109 -6.45 10.53 1.42
N GLU A 110 -6.67 10.86 0.17
CA GLU A 110 -7.96 11.43 -0.29
C GLU A 110 -9.13 10.48 -0.04
N CYS A 111 -8.93 9.18 -0.24
CA CYS A 111 -9.91 8.15 0.09
C CYS A 111 -10.27 8.18 1.59
N SER A 112 -9.26 8.25 2.46
CA SER A 112 -9.44 8.28 3.90
C SER A 112 -10.11 9.59 4.37
N ILE A 113 -9.73 10.74 3.82
CA ILE A 113 -10.36 12.03 4.09
C ILE A 113 -11.85 12.00 3.74
N ARG A 114 -12.20 11.50 2.55
CA ARG A 114 -13.61 11.38 2.13
C ARG A 114 -14.46 10.49 3.05
N ASN A 115 -13.81 9.59 3.78
CA ASN A 115 -14.45 8.71 4.75
C ASN A 115 -14.30 9.20 6.20
N GLY A 116 -13.91 10.45 6.42
CA GLY A 116 -13.89 11.11 7.71
C GLY A 116 -12.64 10.88 8.55
N CYS A 117 -11.59 10.30 7.98
CA CYS A 117 -10.33 10.13 8.69
C CYS A 117 -9.62 11.47 8.86
N LYS A 118 -9.00 11.66 10.02
CA LYS A 118 -8.24 12.86 10.41
C LYS A 118 -6.73 12.63 10.38
N SER A 119 -6.33 11.38 10.34
CA SER A 119 -4.92 10.96 10.28
C SER A 119 -4.74 9.74 9.40
N MET A 120 -3.51 9.49 8.99
CA MET A 120 -3.11 8.32 8.23
C MET A 120 -1.88 7.69 8.87
N ASP A 121 -1.93 6.39 9.06
CA ASP A 121 -0.82 5.59 9.56
C ASP A 121 -0.30 4.65 8.50
N ILE A 122 1.00 4.38 8.57
CA ILE A 122 1.68 3.35 7.78
C ILE A 122 2.64 2.59 8.69
N THR A 123 2.98 1.38 8.29
CA THR A 123 4.07 0.61 8.89
C THR A 123 5.10 0.27 7.82
N VAL A 124 6.38 0.50 8.14
CA VAL A 124 7.50 0.15 7.28
C VAL A 124 8.47 -0.78 8.01
N LEU A 125 9.08 -1.69 7.25
CA LEU A 125 10.02 -2.64 7.84
C LEU A 125 11.36 -1.96 8.12
N SER A 126 11.94 -2.21 9.30
CA SER A 126 13.24 -1.65 9.71
C SER A 126 14.40 -2.04 8.77
N LEU A 127 14.25 -3.13 8.03
CA LEU A 127 15.21 -3.58 7.01
C LEU A 127 15.08 -2.83 5.66
N ARG A 128 14.18 -1.86 5.59
CA ARG A 128 13.97 -0.98 4.44
C ARG A 128 14.25 0.49 4.81
N PRO A 129 15.53 0.86 5.06
CA PRO A 129 15.88 2.19 5.59
C PRO A 129 15.55 3.34 4.63
N GLU A 130 15.37 3.07 3.34
CA GLU A 130 14.95 4.06 2.35
C GLU A 130 13.49 4.49 2.48
N LEU A 131 12.63 3.64 3.06
CA LEU A 131 11.19 3.92 3.16
C LEU A 131 10.87 5.07 4.13
N PRO A 132 11.41 5.14 5.36
CA PRO A 132 11.18 6.30 6.22
C PRO A 132 11.59 7.62 5.56
N VAL A 133 12.68 7.63 4.80
CA VAL A 133 13.13 8.81 4.05
C VAL A 133 12.10 9.23 2.99
N PHE A 134 11.58 8.26 2.26
CA PHE A 134 10.53 8.50 1.26
C PHE A 134 9.27 9.07 1.89
N TYR A 135 8.78 8.45 2.97
CA TYR A 135 7.52 8.87 3.61
C TYR A 135 7.65 10.19 4.37
N ARG A 136 8.82 10.52 4.96
CA ARG A 136 9.03 11.85 5.55
C ARG A 136 8.87 12.97 4.51
N LYS A 137 9.30 12.76 3.27
CA LYS A 137 9.09 13.72 2.17
C LYS A 137 7.61 13.91 1.81
N LEU A 138 6.75 12.96 2.20
CA LEU A 138 5.30 13.04 2.03
C LEU A 138 4.57 13.56 3.27
N GLY A 139 5.31 13.93 4.32
CA GLY A 139 4.76 14.51 5.54
C GLY A 139 4.50 13.52 6.68
N TYR A 140 4.92 12.26 6.54
CA TYR A 140 4.82 11.27 7.61
C TYR A 140 5.97 11.41 8.59
N LEU A 141 5.67 11.29 9.88
CA LEU A 141 6.65 11.30 10.95
C LEU A 141 6.59 9.97 11.73
N GLU A 142 7.73 9.51 12.19
CA GLU A 142 7.80 8.31 13.01
C GLU A 142 7.05 8.55 14.33
N SER A 143 6.13 7.64 14.65
CA SER A 143 5.26 7.74 15.83
C SER A 143 5.44 6.57 16.80
N GLY A 144 6.10 5.50 16.39
CA GLY A 144 6.35 4.35 17.24
C GLY A 144 6.98 3.18 16.52
N THR A 145 7.03 2.06 17.21
CA THR A 145 7.51 0.78 16.67
C THR A 145 6.54 -0.32 17.07
N GLU A 146 6.45 -1.34 16.24
CA GLU A 146 5.65 -2.54 16.47
C GLU A 146 6.50 -3.79 16.17
N GLU A 147 6.12 -4.90 16.78
CA GLU A 147 6.70 -6.19 16.46
C GLU A 147 6.31 -6.59 15.03
N PHE A 148 7.27 -7.11 14.29
CA PHE A 148 7.01 -7.64 12.96
C PHE A 148 6.61 -9.12 13.05
N HIS A 149 5.42 -9.43 12.56
CA HIS A 149 4.90 -10.80 12.48
C HIS A 149 4.88 -11.23 11.01
N PRO A 150 6.01 -11.75 10.48
CA PRO A 150 6.09 -12.11 9.07
C PRO A 150 5.20 -13.32 8.75
N SER A 151 4.48 -13.24 7.64
CA SER A 151 3.78 -14.40 7.06
C SER A 151 4.75 -15.40 6.41
N ARG A 152 6.01 -15.00 6.25
CA ARG A 152 7.09 -15.77 5.64
C ARG A 152 8.34 -15.72 6.53
N PRO A 153 9.15 -16.79 6.57
CA PRO A 153 10.39 -16.78 7.37
C PRO A 153 11.34 -15.67 6.93
N LEU A 154 12.05 -15.11 7.92
CA LEU A 154 13.20 -14.25 7.69
C LEU A 154 14.42 -15.10 7.36
N LYS A 155 15.17 -14.70 6.33
CA LYS A 155 16.39 -15.40 5.93
C LYS A 155 17.54 -15.11 6.89
N GLY A 156 18.36 -16.14 7.14
CA GLY A 156 19.65 -15.98 7.82
C GLY A 156 19.59 -15.43 9.25
N GLY A 157 18.47 -15.62 9.97
CA GLY A 157 18.32 -15.10 11.32
C GLY A 157 18.21 -13.56 11.39
N ALA A 158 17.86 -12.90 10.28
CA ALA A 158 17.65 -11.47 10.25
C ALA A 158 16.60 -11.04 11.27
N GLN A 159 16.88 -9.92 11.97
CA GLN A 159 15.93 -9.31 12.90
C GLN A 159 15.24 -8.12 12.21
N CYS A 160 13.92 -8.04 12.33
CA CYS A 160 13.13 -6.99 11.76
C CYS A 160 12.02 -6.58 12.72
N HIS A 161 11.77 -5.28 12.80
CA HIS A 161 10.60 -4.71 13.46
C HIS A 161 9.89 -3.75 12.49
N CYS A 162 8.69 -3.32 12.84
CA CYS A 162 7.95 -2.31 12.10
C CYS A 162 8.17 -0.93 12.71
N ILE A 163 8.42 0.05 11.87
CA ILE A 163 8.40 1.48 12.23
C ILE A 163 7.02 2.00 11.86
N VAL A 164 6.30 2.56 12.82
CA VAL A 164 5.01 3.22 12.58
C VAL A 164 5.26 4.67 12.22
N MET A 165 4.65 5.13 11.17
CA MET A 165 4.71 6.54 10.75
C MET A 165 3.29 7.07 10.58
N SER A 166 3.07 8.32 10.99
CA SER A 166 1.75 8.95 11.01
C SER A 166 1.78 10.33 10.38
N LYS A 167 0.65 10.72 9.80
CA LYS A 167 0.44 12.05 9.20
C LYS A 167 -0.96 12.52 9.52
N ALA A 168 -1.09 13.79 9.97
CA ALA A 168 -2.39 14.44 10.06
C ALA A 168 -2.93 14.72 8.65
N LEU A 169 -4.20 14.43 8.43
CA LEU A 169 -4.91 14.70 7.18
C LEU A 169 -5.72 15.99 7.33
N THR A 170 -5.60 16.87 6.38
CA THR A 170 -6.32 18.17 6.36
C THR A 170 -7.09 18.34 5.06
#